data_9dced8c5f29960cfcc266df6c4da3530
#
_entry.id   9dced8c5f29960cfcc266df6c4da3530
#
_cell.length_a   1.000
_cell.length_b   1.000
_cell.length_c   1.000
_cell.angle_alpha   90.00
_cell.angle_beta   90.00
_cell.angle_gamma   90.00
#
_symmetry.space_group_name_H-M   'P 1'
#
loop_
_entity.id
_entity.type
_entity.pdbx_description
1 polymer ?
#
loop_
_entity_poly.entity_id
_entity_poly.type
_entity_poly.pdbx_seq_one_letter_code
_entity_poly.pdbx_strand_id
1 'polypeptide(L)'
;TDGVNVNQLRDSLTTVKSTDGTVRVTDLSTDPNKHEYDLHVNPAADPRVDQLGEEIGHVGAQSAALSALKPIQYDPMEPTQIMAGYGNYRGNSALALGVAHYKNESTMFHAGVSWAGGNGHMMANAGVTWKVGNRDSEAAVADHYRKGPISSTYAMQTEVASMKAQNAGLKGEVSDLKAENEQIKAQNAGLQSEVDQLKAQMAAMMAKLGM
;
A
#
# COMPACT_ATOMS: atom_id res chain seq x y z
N THR A 1 4.45 -91.26 -0.94
CA THR A 1 3.49 -90.15 -1.19
C THR A 1 3.11 -89.58 0.14
N ASP A 2 3.75 -88.43 0.46
CA ASP A 2 3.47 -87.71 1.69
C ASP A 2 2.12 -87.04 1.55
N GLY A 3 1.08 -87.57 2.21
CA GLY A 3 -0.22 -86.96 2.27
C GLY A 3 -0.13 -85.68 3.15
N VAL A 4 -0.46 -84.58 2.58
CA VAL A 4 -0.57 -83.30 3.33
C VAL A 4 -1.74 -83.45 4.32
N ASN A 5 -1.43 -83.27 5.61
CA ASN A 5 -2.47 -83.33 6.65
C ASN A 5 -3.32 -82.03 6.60
N VAL A 6 -4.63 -82.16 6.83
CA VAL A 6 -5.58 -81.02 6.86
C VAL A 6 -5.13 -79.91 7.82
N ASN A 7 -4.45 -80.21 8.91
CA ASN A 7 -3.91 -79.28 9.83
C ASN A 7 -2.73 -78.46 9.20
N GLN A 8 -1.86 -79.11 8.45
CA GLN A 8 -0.79 -78.47 7.71
C GLN A 8 -1.33 -77.54 6.60
N LEU A 9 -2.47 -77.94 5.97
CA LEU A 9 -3.12 -77.09 5.00
C LEU A 9 -3.75 -75.86 5.65
N ARG A 10 -4.37 -76.03 6.84
CA ARG A 10 -4.91 -74.90 7.62
C ARG A 10 -3.84 -73.94 8.10
N ASP A 11 -2.68 -74.41 8.51
CA ASP A 11 -1.56 -73.61 8.96
C ASP A 11 -0.87 -72.86 7.81
N SER A 12 -1.10 -73.27 6.57
CA SER A 12 -0.58 -72.65 5.38
C SER A 12 -1.51 -71.54 4.77
N LEU A 13 -2.72 -71.38 5.32
CA LEU A 13 -3.68 -70.38 4.83
C LEU A 13 -3.17 -68.97 5.15
N THR A 14 -2.94 -68.19 4.10
CA THR A 14 -2.60 -66.80 4.24
C THR A 14 -3.86 -65.96 4.49
N THR A 15 -3.91 -65.27 5.61
CA THR A 15 -4.98 -64.30 5.91
C THR A 15 -4.51 -62.89 5.64
N VAL A 16 -5.29 -62.12 4.86
CA VAL A 16 -5.07 -60.70 4.63
C VAL A 16 -6.16 -59.94 5.37
N LYS A 17 -5.78 -59.05 6.28
CA LYS A 17 -6.72 -58.20 7.01
C LYS A 17 -6.13 -56.83 7.28
N SER A 18 -6.98 -55.81 7.30
CA SER A 18 -6.66 -54.49 7.82
C SER A 18 -7.31 -54.37 9.20
N THR A 19 -6.51 -54.14 10.24
CA THR A 19 -6.98 -54.03 11.63
C THR A 19 -7.47 -52.64 11.99
N ASP A 20 -7.01 -51.64 11.27
CA ASP A 20 -7.29 -50.19 11.47
C ASP A 20 -8.29 -49.64 10.43
N GLY A 21 -8.72 -50.49 9.47
CA GLY A 21 -9.66 -50.09 8.43
C GLY A 21 -9.09 -49.15 7.37
N THR A 22 -7.79 -48.78 7.42
CA THR A 22 -7.14 -47.90 6.44
C THR A 22 -7.06 -48.52 5.05
N VAL A 23 -7.10 -49.86 4.99
CA VAL A 23 -7.17 -50.64 3.74
C VAL A 23 -8.44 -51.48 3.73
N ARG A 24 -9.26 -51.31 2.71
CA ARG A 24 -10.38 -52.22 2.45
C ARG A 24 -9.81 -53.45 1.76
N VAL A 25 -10.03 -54.59 2.35
CA VAL A 25 -9.69 -55.91 1.78
C VAL A 25 -10.98 -56.53 1.24
N THR A 26 -11.07 -56.77 -0.03
CA THR A 26 -12.20 -57.45 -0.68
C THR A 26 -11.70 -58.78 -1.24
N ASP A 27 -12.30 -59.89 -0.80
CA ASP A 27 -12.00 -61.22 -1.33
C ASP A 27 -12.73 -61.39 -2.66
N LEU A 28 -11.96 -61.59 -3.72
CA LEU A 28 -12.44 -61.84 -5.08
C LEU A 28 -12.27 -63.30 -5.48
N SER A 29 -11.92 -64.16 -4.53
CA SER A 29 -11.66 -65.59 -4.78
C SER A 29 -12.90 -66.29 -5.32
N THR A 30 -12.82 -66.73 -6.54
CA THR A 30 -13.85 -67.55 -7.23
C THR A 30 -13.50 -69.04 -7.28
N ASP A 31 -12.23 -69.39 -7.07
CA ASP A 31 -11.69 -70.75 -7.03
C ASP A 31 -11.24 -71.09 -5.61
N PRO A 32 -11.68 -72.19 -5.00
CA PRO A 32 -11.30 -72.58 -3.65
C PRO A 32 -9.78 -72.85 -3.49
N ASN A 33 -9.05 -73.01 -4.60
CA ASN A 33 -7.59 -73.20 -4.61
C ASN A 33 -6.79 -71.95 -4.95
N LYS A 34 -7.45 -70.79 -5.25
CA LYS A 34 -6.82 -69.53 -5.59
C LYS A 34 -7.43 -68.43 -4.77
N HIS A 35 -6.62 -67.81 -3.92
CA HIS A 35 -7.02 -66.64 -3.14
C HIS A 35 -6.62 -65.38 -3.88
N GLU A 36 -7.60 -64.51 -4.16
CA GLU A 36 -7.41 -63.24 -4.82
C GLU A 36 -8.06 -62.15 -3.98
N TYR A 37 -7.28 -61.17 -3.56
CA TYR A 37 -7.73 -60.07 -2.73
C TYR A 37 -7.52 -58.74 -3.46
N ASP A 38 -8.55 -57.93 -3.50
CA ASP A 38 -8.46 -56.54 -3.92
C ASP A 38 -8.21 -55.64 -2.70
N LEU A 39 -7.15 -54.85 -2.73
CA LEU A 39 -6.72 -53.99 -1.64
C LEU A 39 -6.92 -52.53 -2.04
N HIS A 40 -7.91 -51.89 -1.46
CA HIS A 40 -8.19 -50.46 -1.66
C HIS A 40 -7.82 -49.66 -0.44
N VAL A 41 -7.01 -48.63 -0.60
CA VAL A 41 -6.74 -47.63 0.45
C VAL A 41 -8.05 -46.88 0.73
N ASN A 42 -8.44 -46.79 1.99
CA ASN A 42 -9.62 -46.08 2.47
C ASN A 42 -9.14 -44.79 3.20
N PRO A 43 -8.94 -43.68 2.50
CA PRO A 43 -8.45 -42.43 3.10
C PRO A 43 -9.37 -41.91 4.21
N ALA A 44 -10.67 -42.15 4.10
CA ALA A 44 -11.66 -41.68 5.08
C ALA A 44 -11.56 -42.44 6.45
N ALA A 45 -10.84 -43.57 6.51
CA ALA A 45 -10.60 -44.26 7.76
C ALA A 45 -9.31 -43.81 8.49
N ASP A 46 -8.48 -42.97 7.84
CA ASP A 46 -7.25 -42.45 8.44
C ASP A 46 -7.51 -41.03 8.99
N PRO A 47 -7.55 -40.85 10.33
CA PRO A 47 -7.80 -39.53 10.94
C PRO A 47 -6.75 -38.48 10.58
N ARG A 48 -5.58 -38.89 10.10
CA ARG A 48 -4.55 -37.95 9.62
C ARG A 48 -4.97 -37.23 8.35
N VAL A 49 -5.81 -37.83 7.51
CA VAL A 49 -6.33 -37.21 6.29
C VAL A 49 -7.26 -36.07 6.63
N ASP A 50 -8.13 -36.25 7.64
CA ASP A 50 -9.03 -35.20 8.12
C ASP A 50 -8.23 -34.03 8.76
N GLN A 51 -7.24 -34.37 9.60
CA GLN A 51 -6.33 -33.37 10.20
C GLN A 51 -5.58 -32.56 9.14
N LEU A 52 -5.04 -33.20 8.11
CA LEU A 52 -4.43 -32.52 6.98
C LEU A 52 -5.41 -31.59 6.26
N GLY A 53 -6.67 -32.02 6.12
CA GLY A 53 -7.73 -31.21 5.53
C GLY A 53 -8.00 -29.93 6.33
N GLU A 54 -8.06 -30.04 7.65
CA GLU A 54 -8.21 -28.88 8.56
C GLU A 54 -6.98 -27.97 8.53
N GLU A 55 -5.76 -28.52 8.58
CA GLU A 55 -4.54 -27.74 8.50
C GLU A 55 -4.44 -26.94 7.18
N ILE A 56 -4.77 -27.59 6.05
CA ILE A 56 -4.84 -26.90 4.76
C ILE A 56 -5.88 -25.77 4.81
N GLY A 57 -7.01 -26.00 5.46
CA GLY A 57 -8.03 -24.99 5.68
C GLY A 57 -7.52 -23.78 6.46
N HIS A 58 -6.81 -24.02 7.55
CA HIS A 58 -6.20 -22.95 8.38
C HIS A 58 -5.13 -22.19 7.62
N VAL A 59 -4.21 -22.88 6.94
CA VAL A 59 -3.17 -22.25 6.11
C VAL A 59 -3.79 -21.40 5.00
N GLY A 60 -4.84 -21.90 4.34
CA GLY A 60 -5.55 -21.13 3.31
C GLY A 60 -6.21 -19.88 3.86
N ALA A 61 -6.89 -19.96 5.01
CA ALA A 61 -7.52 -18.83 5.67
C ALA A 61 -6.50 -17.78 6.13
N GLN A 62 -5.38 -18.22 6.73
CA GLN A 62 -4.29 -17.34 7.15
C GLN A 62 -3.61 -16.62 5.98
N SER A 63 -3.37 -17.35 4.89
CA SER A 63 -2.83 -16.75 3.65
C SER A 63 -3.77 -15.70 3.08
N ALA A 64 -5.08 -15.96 3.07
CA ALA A 64 -6.09 -15.00 2.64
C ALA A 64 -6.12 -13.75 3.54
N ALA A 65 -6.05 -13.94 4.87
CA ALA A 65 -6.02 -12.85 5.83
C ALA A 65 -4.75 -11.98 5.69
N LEU A 66 -3.57 -12.59 5.52
CA LEU A 66 -2.31 -11.87 5.29
C LEU A 66 -2.32 -11.12 3.95
N SER A 67 -2.92 -11.69 2.91
CA SER A 67 -3.03 -11.05 1.60
C SER A 67 -3.99 -9.85 1.58
N ALA A 68 -4.89 -9.77 2.58
CA ALA A 68 -5.77 -8.62 2.77
C ALA A 68 -5.08 -7.41 3.40
N LEU A 69 -3.87 -7.58 3.95
CA LEU A 69 -3.06 -6.50 4.50
C LEU A 69 -2.46 -5.66 3.36
N LYS A 70 -3.19 -4.61 2.97
CA LYS A 70 -2.76 -3.71 1.89
C LYS A 70 -2.51 -2.33 2.46
N PRO A 71 -1.27 -1.84 2.40
CA PRO A 71 -0.98 -0.48 2.79
C PRO A 71 -1.61 0.51 1.81
N ILE A 72 -2.07 1.64 2.32
CA ILE A 72 -2.54 2.77 1.54
C ILE A 72 -1.34 3.59 1.06
N GLN A 73 -1.62 4.61 0.26
CA GLN A 73 -0.59 5.47 -0.34
C GLN A 73 0.30 6.12 0.74
N TYR A 74 1.58 6.32 0.39
CA TYR A 74 2.55 7.00 1.24
C TYR A 74 2.10 8.41 1.63
N ASP A 75 2.14 8.70 2.92
CA ASP A 75 2.02 10.04 3.48
C ASP A 75 3.29 10.33 4.31
N PRO A 76 4.02 11.41 4.01
CA PRO A 76 5.22 11.76 4.76
C PRO A 76 4.94 12.20 6.20
N MET A 77 3.72 12.62 6.52
CA MET A 77 3.31 12.98 7.88
C MET A 77 2.91 11.75 8.69
N GLU A 78 2.42 10.71 8.03
CA GLU A 78 1.99 9.45 8.63
C GLU A 78 2.66 8.25 7.93
N PRO A 79 3.99 8.08 8.08
CA PRO A 79 4.74 7.07 7.33
C PRO A 79 4.49 5.65 7.81
N THR A 80 3.85 5.45 8.97
CA THR A 80 3.58 4.14 9.56
C THR A 80 2.09 3.87 9.53
N GLN A 81 1.72 2.71 9.01
CA GLN A 81 0.33 2.28 8.86
C GLN A 81 0.12 0.96 9.57
N ILE A 82 -1.01 0.81 10.25
CA ILE A 82 -1.46 -0.43 10.87
C ILE A 82 -2.58 -0.99 10.00
N MET A 83 -2.50 -2.30 9.73
CA MET A 83 -3.43 -2.99 8.86
C MET A 83 -4.09 -4.15 9.60
N ALA A 84 -5.36 -4.40 9.31
CA ALA A 84 -6.06 -5.58 9.76
C ALA A 84 -6.67 -6.30 8.55
N GLY A 85 -6.66 -7.63 8.59
CA GLY A 85 -7.20 -8.46 7.54
C GLY A 85 -7.99 -9.63 8.10
N TYR A 86 -8.99 -10.08 7.35
CA TYR A 86 -9.77 -11.27 7.61
C TYR A 86 -9.70 -12.17 6.38
N GLY A 87 -9.59 -13.47 6.61
CA GLY A 87 -9.61 -14.47 5.56
C GLY A 87 -10.49 -15.65 5.94
N ASN A 88 -11.14 -16.25 4.96
CA ASN A 88 -11.87 -17.50 5.11
C ASN A 88 -11.50 -18.43 3.96
N TYR A 89 -11.28 -19.70 4.29
CA TYR A 89 -11.03 -20.75 3.31
C TYR A 89 -11.58 -22.09 3.80
N ARG A 90 -12.42 -22.73 3.00
CA ARG A 90 -13.04 -24.04 3.27
C ARG A 90 -13.68 -24.12 4.66
N GLY A 91 -14.37 -23.07 5.10
CA GLY A 91 -15.01 -23.00 6.42
C GLY A 91 -14.10 -22.57 7.57
N ASN A 92 -12.79 -22.53 7.38
CA ASN A 92 -11.84 -22.03 8.36
C ASN A 92 -11.67 -20.52 8.21
N SER A 93 -11.54 -19.83 9.34
CA SER A 93 -11.40 -18.37 9.39
C SER A 93 -10.09 -17.99 10.05
N ALA A 94 -9.50 -16.87 9.61
CA ALA A 94 -8.30 -16.29 10.19
C ALA A 94 -8.41 -14.78 10.28
N LEU A 95 -7.72 -14.22 11.26
CA LEU A 95 -7.49 -12.79 11.42
C LEU A 95 -6.01 -12.50 11.22
N ALA A 96 -5.69 -11.36 10.62
CA ALA A 96 -4.32 -10.89 10.48
C ALA A 96 -4.19 -9.45 10.96
N LEU A 97 -3.03 -9.14 11.53
CA LEU A 97 -2.59 -7.79 11.86
C LEU A 97 -1.25 -7.56 11.20
N GLY A 98 -1.04 -6.35 10.70
CA GLY A 98 0.21 -5.99 10.05
C GLY A 98 0.57 -4.54 10.27
N VAL A 99 1.83 -4.23 10.02
CA VAL A 99 2.39 -2.89 10.00
C VAL A 99 3.14 -2.67 8.69
N ALA A 100 2.97 -1.50 8.11
CA ALA A 100 3.81 -1.01 7.03
C ALA A 100 4.48 0.29 7.44
N HIS A 101 5.75 0.43 7.11
CA HIS A 101 6.53 1.64 7.35
C HIS A 101 7.21 2.10 6.07
N TYR A 102 6.92 3.32 5.66
CA TYR A 102 7.54 3.94 4.51
C TYR A 102 8.76 4.74 4.92
N LYS A 103 9.92 4.36 4.43
CA LYS A 103 11.14 5.17 4.56
C LYS A 103 11.03 6.44 3.70
N ASN A 104 10.43 6.30 2.53
CA ASN A 104 10.16 7.36 1.55
C ASN A 104 9.14 6.84 0.53
N GLU A 105 8.75 7.64 -0.45
CA GLU A 105 7.81 7.26 -1.50
C GLU A 105 8.23 6.00 -2.31
N SER A 106 9.52 5.73 -2.37
CA SER A 106 10.07 4.62 -3.17
C SER A 106 10.40 3.37 -2.38
N THR A 107 10.37 3.42 -1.04
CA THR A 107 10.79 2.29 -0.20
C THR A 107 9.83 2.10 0.97
N MET A 108 9.30 0.88 1.07
CA MET A 108 8.38 0.47 2.14
C MET A 108 8.83 -0.87 2.72
N PHE A 109 8.75 -0.98 4.04
CA PHE A 109 8.87 -2.23 4.78
C PHE A 109 7.50 -2.62 5.30
N HIS A 110 7.17 -3.91 5.29
CA HIS A 110 5.95 -4.39 5.92
C HIS A 110 6.18 -5.72 6.63
N ALA A 111 5.39 -5.97 7.65
CA ALA A 111 5.32 -7.24 8.36
C ALA A 111 3.87 -7.50 8.79
N GLY A 112 3.51 -8.78 8.87
CA GLY A 112 2.19 -9.18 9.30
C GLY A 112 2.22 -10.54 10.00
N VAL A 113 1.24 -10.74 10.88
CA VAL A 113 0.98 -12.02 11.54
C VAL A 113 -0.50 -12.36 11.41
N SER A 114 -0.81 -13.64 11.30
CA SER A 114 -2.19 -14.13 11.25
C SER A 114 -2.39 -15.30 12.19
N TRP A 115 -3.62 -15.45 12.66
CA TRP A 115 -4.06 -16.52 13.56
C TRP A 115 -5.31 -17.17 12.99
N ALA A 116 -5.33 -18.51 13.01
CA ALA A 116 -6.49 -19.32 12.62
C ALA A 116 -6.71 -20.44 13.63
N GLY A 117 -7.98 -20.69 13.98
CA GLY A 117 -8.39 -21.79 14.86
C GLY A 117 -7.93 -21.66 16.32
N GLY A 118 -8.35 -22.63 17.15
CA GLY A 118 -8.13 -22.63 18.60
C GLY A 118 -6.76 -23.11 19.07
N ASN A 119 -5.94 -23.73 18.24
CA ASN A 119 -4.73 -24.46 18.65
C ASN A 119 -3.42 -23.76 18.25
N GLY A 120 -3.40 -22.43 18.18
CA GLY A 120 -2.15 -21.68 18.01
C GLY A 120 -1.55 -21.69 16.60
N HIS A 121 -2.36 -22.02 15.59
CA HIS A 121 -1.92 -21.87 14.20
C HIS A 121 -1.63 -20.40 13.92
N MET A 122 -0.36 -20.06 13.78
CA MET A 122 0.11 -18.73 13.50
C MET A 122 0.98 -18.74 12.24
N MET A 123 0.78 -17.75 11.38
CA MET A 123 1.60 -17.52 10.22
C MET A 123 2.09 -16.06 10.24
N ALA A 124 3.31 -15.83 9.80
CA ALA A 124 3.88 -14.49 9.70
C ALA A 124 4.50 -14.27 8.33
N ASN A 125 4.49 -13.02 7.89
CA ASN A 125 5.23 -12.58 6.72
C ASN A 125 5.98 -11.28 6.99
N ALA A 126 7.00 -11.02 6.22
CA ALA A 126 7.69 -9.73 6.17
C ALA A 126 8.19 -9.51 4.75
N GLY A 127 8.23 -8.26 4.32
CA GLY A 127 8.70 -7.90 2.99
C GLY A 127 9.18 -6.47 2.90
N VAL A 128 9.90 -6.22 1.83
CA VAL A 128 10.39 -4.90 1.44
C VAL A 128 9.94 -4.65 0.02
N THR A 129 9.41 -3.46 -0.23
CA THR A 129 9.04 -3.01 -1.56
C THR A 129 9.82 -1.75 -1.89
N TRP A 130 10.43 -1.68 -3.07
CA TRP A 130 11.03 -0.46 -3.59
C TRP A 130 10.68 -0.26 -5.05
N LYS A 131 10.52 1.01 -5.42
CA LYS A 131 10.30 1.40 -6.80
C LYS A 131 11.64 1.43 -7.54
N VAL A 132 11.66 0.82 -8.72
CA VAL A 132 12.81 0.85 -9.64
C VAL A 132 12.40 1.63 -10.88
N GLY A 133 13.17 2.67 -11.24
CA GLY A 133 12.88 3.52 -12.40
C GLY A 133 14.04 4.44 -12.74
N ASN A 134 13.93 5.14 -13.86
CA ASN A 134 14.93 6.12 -14.27
C ASN A 134 14.74 7.43 -13.47
N ARG A 135 15.77 7.83 -12.72
CA ARG A 135 15.77 9.03 -11.87
C ARG A 135 16.22 10.29 -12.57
N ASP A 136 16.61 10.21 -13.84
CA ASP A 136 17.20 11.34 -14.55
C ASP A 136 16.23 12.51 -14.73
N SER A 137 14.92 12.24 -14.73
CA SER A 137 13.87 13.26 -14.76
C SER A 137 13.51 13.84 -13.37
N GLU A 138 13.90 13.17 -12.28
CA GLU A 138 13.63 13.64 -10.91
C GLU A 138 14.53 14.77 -10.46
N ALA A 139 15.71 14.94 -11.07
CA ALA A 139 16.69 15.96 -10.70
C ALA A 139 16.15 17.39 -10.91
N ALA A 140 15.15 17.58 -11.76
CA ALA A 140 14.53 18.88 -12.04
C ALA A 140 13.40 19.24 -11.04
N VAL A 141 12.96 18.30 -10.20
CA VAL A 141 11.86 18.51 -9.25
C VAL A 141 12.43 18.82 -7.86
N ALA A 142 12.00 19.91 -7.25
CA ALA A 142 12.42 20.29 -5.91
C ALA A 142 12.11 19.18 -4.88
N ASP A 143 13.00 18.99 -3.90
CA ASP A 143 12.95 17.86 -2.94
C ASP A 143 11.63 17.76 -2.17
N HIS A 144 10.97 18.87 -1.89
CA HIS A 144 9.70 18.85 -1.17
C HIS A 144 8.53 18.32 -2.00
N TYR A 145 8.61 18.33 -3.35
CA TYR A 145 7.65 17.70 -4.23
C TYR A 145 7.93 16.21 -4.46
N ARG A 146 9.13 15.73 -4.13
CA ARG A 146 9.59 14.36 -4.37
C ARG A 146 9.16 13.37 -3.27
N LYS A 147 8.54 13.85 -2.20
CA LYS A 147 8.17 13.04 -1.03
C LYS A 147 6.90 12.22 -1.22
N GLY A 148 6.11 12.49 -2.24
CA GLY A 148 4.90 11.75 -2.57
C GLY A 148 3.72 12.64 -2.98
N PRO A 149 2.65 12.07 -3.55
CA PRO A 149 1.53 12.87 -4.08
C PRO A 149 0.82 13.71 -3.02
N ILE A 150 0.67 13.20 -1.80
CA ILE A 150 0.03 13.93 -0.71
C ILE A 150 0.90 15.09 -0.27
N SER A 151 2.21 14.87 -0.06
CA SER A 151 3.13 15.94 0.32
C SER A 151 3.30 16.97 -0.79
N SER A 152 3.29 16.55 -2.06
CA SER A 152 3.29 17.49 -3.20
C SER A 152 2.07 18.40 -3.18
N THR A 153 0.89 17.86 -2.85
CA THR A 153 -0.34 18.66 -2.73
C THR A 153 -0.26 19.65 -1.60
N TYR A 154 0.24 19.27 -0.42
CA TYR A 154 0.46 20.18 0.70
C TYR A 154 1.47 21.27 0.38
N ALA A 155 2.61 20.90 -0.23
CA ALA A 155 3.63 21.87 -0.65
C ALA A 155 3.06 22.87 -1.64
N MET A 156 2.35 22.42 -2.67
CA MET A 156 1.68 23.30 -3.64
C MET A 156 0.64 24.22 -2.99
N GLN A 157 -0.18 23.72 -2.07
CA GLN A 157 -1.16 24.55 -1.35
C GLN A 157 -0.48 25.65 -0.55
N THR A 158 0.62 25.33 0.12
CA THR A 158 1.40 26.31 0.91
C THR A 158 2.03 27.36 0.01
N GLU A 159 2.62 26.96 -1.12
CA GLU A 159 3.20 27.89 -2.08
C GLU A 159 2.15 28.77 -2.75
N VAL A 160 1.01 28.20 -3.14
CA VAL A 160 -0.10 28.98 -3.69
C VAL A 160 -0.64 29.99 -2.67
N ALA A 161 -0.73 29.62 -1.39
CA ALA A 161 -1.12 30.56 -0.33
C ALA A 161 -0.09 31.70 -0.17
N SER A 162 1.20 31.36 -0.16
CA SER A 162 2.29 32.36 -0.12
C SER A 162 2.28 33.28 -1.33
N MET A 163 2.14 32.74 -2.54
CA MET A 163 2.03 33.54 -3.77
C MET A 163 0.80 34.44 -3.78
N LYS A 164 -0.32 34.01 -3.25
CA LYS A 164 -1.52 34.85 -3.09
C LYS A 164 -1.27 36.02 -2.14
N ALA A 165 -0.58 35.79 -1.01
CA ALA A 165 -0.23 36.84 -0.06
C ALA A 165 0.74 37.86 -0.69
N GLN A 166 1.78 37.39 -1.39
CA GLN A 166 2.71 38.27 -2.12
C GLN A 166 2.00 39.07 -3.20
N ASN A 167 1.09 38.45 -3.97
CA ASN A 167 0.30 39.16 -4.98
C ASN A 167 -0.61 40.25 -4.39
N ALA A 168 -1.16 39.98 -3.20
CA ALA A 168 -1.96 41.01 -2.50
C ALA A 168 -1.08 42.16 -2.04
N GLY A 169 0.12 41.89 -1.52
CA GLY A 169 1.11 42.91 -1.17
C GLY A 169 1.52 43.76 -2.38
N LEU A 170 1.93 43.13 -3.48
CA LEU A 170 2.29 43.79 -4.73
C LEU A 170 1.16 44.65 -5.30
N LYS A 171 -0.09 44.20 -5.21
CA LYS A 171 -1.25 44.99 -5.61
C LYS A 171 -1.40 46.26 -4.75
N GLY A 172 -1.12 46.16 -3.44
CA GLY A 172 -1.10 47.28 -2.53
C GLY A 172 -0.02 48.32 -2.96
N GLU A 173 1.23 47.85 -3.12
CA GLU A 173 2.34 48.69 -3.55
C GLU A 173 2.07 49.39 -4.90
N VAL A 174 1.52 48.67 -5.86
CA VAL A 174 1.13 49.25 -7.16
C VAL A 174 0.02 50.31 -7.00
N SER A 175 -0.89 50.15 -6.08
CA SER A 175 -1.92 51.15 -5.77
C SER A 175 -1.29 52.41 -5.16
N ASP A 176 -0.38 52.23 -4.21
CA ASP A 176 0.30 53.33 -3.54
C ASP A 176 1.20 54.13 -4.52
N LEU A 177 1.96 53.41 -5.36
CA LEU A 177 2.76 54.03 -6.43
C LEU A 177 1.92 54.80 -7.44
N LYS A 178 0.71 54.30 -7.76
CA LYS A 178 -0.22 55.07 -8.62
C LYS A 178 -0.68 56.34 -7.95
N ALA A 179 -1.02 56.31 -6.65
CA ALA A 179 -1.45 57.48 -5.91
C ALA A 179 -0.30 58.53 -5.83
N GLU A 180 0.92 58.07 -5.55
CA GLU A 180 2.11 58.94 -5.53
C GLU A 180 2.39 59.55 -6.90
N ASN A 181 2.26 58.77 -7.98
CA ASN A 181 2.41 59.27 -9.34
C ASN A 181 1.40 60.38 -9.69
N GLU A 182 0.15 60.25 -9.25
CA GLU A 182 -0.87 61.30 -9.45
C GLU A 182 -0.55 62.54 -8.62
N GLN A 183 -0.01 62.41 -7.40
CA GLN A 183 0.48 63.53 -6.62
C GLN A 183 1.66 64.24 -7.31
N ILE A 184 2.64 63.51 -7.81
CA ILE A 184 3.79 64.06 -8.55
C ILE A 184 3.32 64.78 -9.80
N LYS A 185 2.36 64.25 -10.54
CA LYS A 185 1.76 64.92 -11.71
C LYS A 185 1.08 66.23 -11.33
N ALA A 186 0.32 66.26 -10.23
CA ALA A 186 -0.33 67.46 -9.74
C ALA A 186 0.71 68.54 -9.31
N GLN A 187 1.77 68.11 -8.59
CA GLN A 187 2.86 68.98 -8.21
C GLN A 187 3.60 69.57 -9.44
N ASN A 188 3.90 68.73 -10.45
CA ASN A 188 4.54 69.16 -11.68
C ASN A 188 3.66 70.15 -12.45
N ALA A 189 2.35 69.99 -12.50
CA ALA A 189 1.44 70.95 -13.11
C ALA A 189 1.41 72.25 -12.34
N GLY A 190 1.45 72.22 -11.01
CA GLY A 190 1.59 73.40 -10.15
C GLY A 190 2.88 74.13 -10.45
N LEU A 191 4.04 73.47 -10.42
CA LEU A 191 5.36 74.05 -10.73
C LEU A 191 5.40 74.67 -12.16
N GLN A 192 4.81 73.96 -13.12
CA GLN A 192 4.73 74.50 -14.49
C GLN A 192 3.94 75.83 -14.54
N SER A 193 2.82 75.90 -13.80
CA SER A 193 2.03 77.13 -13.67
C SER A 193 2.84 78.30 -13.02
N GLU A 194 3.59 77.97 -11.93
CA GLU A 194 4.47 78.98 -11.30
C GLU A 194 5.58 79.44 -12.22
N VAL A 195 6.21 78.55 -12.97
CA VAL A 195 7.23 78.91 -13.97
C VAL A 195 6.64 79.80 -15.05
N ASP A 196 5.45 79.58 -15.52
CA ASP A 196 4.80 80.36 -16.52
C ASP A 196 4.43 81.80 -15.98
N GLN A 197 3.99 81.83 -14.69
CA GLN A 197 3.78 83.14 -14.01
C GLN A 197 5.09 83.95 -13.84
N LEU A 198 6.17 83.29 -13.43
CA LEU A 198 7.49 83.96 -13.32
C LEU A 198 7.98 84.43 -14.66
N LYS A 199 7.81 83.67 -15.73
CA LYS A 199 8.11 84.09 -17.09
C LYS A 199 7.31 85.31 -17.49
N ALA A 200 6.02 85.34 -17.19
CA ALA A 200 5.16 86.51 -17.47
C ALA A 200 5.57 87.76 -16.68
N GLN A 201 5.93 87.57 -15.37
CA GLN A 201 6.41 88.66 -14.54
C GLN A 201 7.78 89.20 -15.05
N MET A 202 8.65 88.32 -15.46
CA MET A 202 9.95 88.68 -16.04
C MET A 202 9.78 89.47 -17.34
N ALA A 203 8.86 89.00 -18.24
CA ALA A 203 8.56 89.73 -19.47
C ALA A 203 7.99 91.15 -19.20
N ALA A 204 7.09 91.28 -18.19
CA ALA A 204 6.50 92.52 -17.78
C ALA A 204 7.56 93.52 -17.18
N MET A 205 8.51 92.97 -16.41
CA MET A 205 9.67 93.76 -15.90
C MET A 205 10.62 94.20 -17.02
N MET A 206 10.95 93.35 -17.96
CA MET A 206 11.75 93.71 -19.13
C MET A 206 11.09 94.81 -19.97
N ALA A 207 9.79 94.74 -20.21
CA ALA A 207 9.04 95.76 -20.90
C ALA A 207 9.04 97.11 -20.17
N LYS A 208 9.04 97.11 -18.81
CA LYS A 208 9.14 98.36 -18.01
C LYS A 208 10.54 98.95 -18.00
N LEU A 209 11.58 98.17 -18.19
CA LEU A 209 12.98 98.63 -18.23
C LEU A 209 13.40 99.06 -19.62
N GLY A 210 12.54 98.97 -20.62
CA GLY A 210 12.85 99.46 -21.99
C GLY A 210 13.84 98.55 -22.73
N MET A 211 13.95 97.30 -22.28
CA MET A 211 14.80 96.26 -22.90
C MET A 211 13.97 95.34 -23.81
#